data_1080ed86d98e2f98c196ff610190bd50
#
_entry.id   1080ed86d98e2f98c196ff610190bd50
#
_cell.length_a   1.000
_cell.length_b   1.000
_cell.length_c   1.000
_cell.angle_alpha   90.00
_cell.angle_beta   90.00
_cell.angle_gamma   90.00
#
_symmetry.space_group_name_H-M   'P 1'
#
loop_
_entity.id
_entity.type
_entity.pdbx_description
1 polymer ?
#
loop_
_entity_poly.entity_id
_entity_poly.type
_entity_poly.pdbx_seq_one_letter_code
_entity_poly.pdbx_strand_id
1 'polypeptide(L)'
;MKETIASGLSREGLRRIAACTMLVDHIGATLFPGVLWLRCVGRLAFPIFAFFLGEGFRFTHSRRQYLLRLVLFALLSELPFNQMVYGRWIAPSGQNVLWTLALGLCAIACVQRAPSEPGLHSLFWYSAAAGCCLLGQLLHTDYGAFGVLLCLLFYGTQGLPGRFWICGGIFLLMCYAFQFVFLPGIPIPLEALA
;
A
#
# COMPACT_ATOMS: atom_id res chain seq x y z
N MET A 1 -24.19 10.21 -5.66
CA MET A 1 -23.57 11.39 -5.07
C MET A 1 -22.09 11.40 -5.46
N LYS A 2 -21.66 12.31 -6.33
CA LYS A 2 -20.25 12.45 -6.74
C LYS A 2 -19.53 13.21 -5.62
N GLU A 3 -19.02 12.49 -4.61
CA GLU A 3 -18.16 13.10 -3.61
C GLU A 3 -16.81 13.42 -4.26
N THR A 4 -16.53 14.68 -4.44
CA THR A 4 -15.20 15.20 -4.78
C THR A 4 -14.28 15.00 -3.58
N ILE A 5 -13.27 14.15 -3.71
CA ILE A 5 -12.31 13.80 -2.64
C ILE A 5 -11.32 14.94 -2.39
N ALA A 6 -11.04 15.72 -3.40
CA ALA A 6 -10.21 16.92 -3.35
C ALA A 6 -10.73 17.87 -4.45
N SER A 7 -10.48 19.15 -4.32
CA SER A 7 -10.91 20.19 -5.24
C SER A 7 -10.85 19.78 -6.72
N GLY A 8 -11.96 19.20 -7.24
CA GLY A 8 -12.13 18.87 -8.65
C GLY A 8 -11.84 17.43 -9.09
N LEU A 9 -11.21 16.56 -8.28
CA LEU A 9 -10.90 15.17 -8.68
C LEU A 9 -12.02 14.20 -8.26
N SER A 10 -12.57 13.48 -9.24
CA SER A 10 -13.55 12.41 -9.00
C SER A 10 -12.82 11.14 -8.49
N ARG A 11 -13.55 10.28 -7.76
CA ARG A 11 -13.03 8.96 -7.32
C ARG A 11 -12.52 8.12 -8.50
N GLU A 12 -13.20 8.19 -9.62
CA GLU A 12 -12.82 7.46 -10.82
C GLU A 12 -11.57 8.06 -11.48
N GLY A 13 -11.43 9.38 -11.48
CA GLY A 13 -10.22 10.05 -11.95
C GLY A 13 -8.99 9.61 -11.14
N LEU A 14 -9.10 9.58 -9.81
CA LEU A 14 -8.01 9.10 -8.93
C LEU A 14 -7.65 7.63 -9.20
N ARG A 15 -8.62 6.74 -9.42
CA ARG A 15 -8.35 5.34 -9.76
C ARG A 15 -7.60 5.22 -11.10
N ARG A 16 -7.98 6.00 -12.10
CA ARG A 16 -7.27 6.03 -13.38
C ARG A 16 -5.84 6.56 -13.22
N ILE A 17 -5.65 7.62 -12.43
CA ILE A 17 -4.31 8.13 -12.11
C ILE A 17 -3.48 7.04 -11.44
N ALA A 18 -4.01 6.35 -10.42
CA ALA A 18 -3.30 5.26 -9.75
C ALA A 18 -2.92 4.13 -10.72
N ALA A 19 -3.81 3.73 -11.61
CA ALA A 19 -3.52 2.70 -12.60
C ALA A 19 -2.44 3.14 -13.61
N CYS A 20 -2.51 4.39 -14.10
CA CYS A 20 -1.52 4.93 -15.00
C CYS A 20 -0.15 5.08 -14.34
N THR A 21 -0.08 5.60 -13.12
CA THR A 21 1.18 5.75 -12.39
C THR A 21 1.78 4.40 -12.02
N MET A 22 0.97 3.40 -11.69
CA MET A 22 1.42 2.02 -11.48
C MET A 22 2.01 1.42 -12.76
N LEU A 23 1.39 1.65 -13.92
CA LEU A 23 1.93 1.22 -15.21
C LEU A 23 3.29 1.88 -15.49
N VAL A 24 3.41 3.18 -15.23
CA VAL A 24 4.69 3.91 -15.36
C VAL A 24 5.76 3.32 -14.44
N ASP A 25 5.40 2.94 -13.21
CA ASP A 25 6.30 2.27 -12.28
C ASP A 25 6.84 0.95 -12.85
N HIS A 26 5.96 0.12 -13.38
CA HIS A 26 6.33 -1.17 -13.95
C HIS A 26 7.20 -1.02 -15.20
N ILE A 27 6.88 -0.07 -16.08
CA ILE A 27 7.71 0.28 -17.23
C ILE A 27 9.10 0.73 -16.77
N GLY A 28 9.16 1.60 -15.75
CA GLY A 28 10.42 2.05 -15.17
C GLY A 28 11.25 0.91 -14.57
N ALA A 29 10.58 -0.02 -13.87
CA ALA A 29 11.25 -1.15 -13.24
C ALA A 29 11.83 -2.15 -14.25
N THR A 30 11.14 -2.39 -15.38
CA THR A 30 11.45 -3.48 -16.30
C THR A 30 12.19 -3.03 -17.56
N LEU A 31 11.72 -1.96 -18.20
CA LEU A 31 12.26 -1.52 -19.48
C LEU A 31 13.33 -0.42 -19.32
N PHE A 32 13.23 0.38 -18.25
CA PHE A 32 14.12 1.51 -18.04
C PHE A 32 14.64 1.60 -16.59
N PRO A 33 15.35 0.57 -16.08
CA PRO A 33 15.76 0.49 -14.67
C PRO A 33 16.67 1.64 -14.22
N GLY A 34 17.37 2.29 -15.18
CA GLY A 34 18.20 3.47 -14.90
C GLY A 34 17.44 4.80 -14.83
N VAL A 35 16.16 4.82 -15.18
CA VAL A 35 15.37 6.07 -15.27
C VAL A 35 14.56 6.27 -13.99
N LEU A 36 15.22 6.83 -12.98
CA LEU A 36 14.72 6.97 -11.61
C LEU A 36 13.37 7.72 -11.51
N TRP A 37 13.16 8.74 -12.34
CA TRP A 37 11.94 9.53 -12.28
C TRP A 37 10.66 8.72 -12.60
N LEU A 38 10.75 7.65 -13.43
CA LEU A 38 9.62 6.75 -13.68
C LEU A 38 9.18 6.05 -12.39
N ARG A 39 10.16 5.63 -11.58
CA ARG A 39 9.90 5.04 -10.26
C ARG A 39 9.27 6.06 -9.30
N CYS A 40 9.77 7.31 -9.31
CA CYS A 40 9.21 8.38 -8.49
C CYS A 40 7.74 8.65 -8.83
N VAL A 41 7.40 8.73 -10.12
CA VAL A 41 6.00 8.88 -10.56
C VAL A 41 5.17 7.65 -10.16
N GLY A 42 5.73 6.46 -10.29
CA GLY A 42 5.07 5.20 -9.92
C GLY A 42 4.67 5.13 -8.46
N ARG A 43 5.49 5.66 -7.55
CA ARG A 43 5.22 5.68 -6.10
C ARG A 43 3.93 6.43 -5.72
N LEU A 44 3.41 7.29 -6.59
CA LEU A 44 2.11 7.96 -6.38
C LEU A 44 0.92 6.98 -6.38
N ALA A 45 1.04 5.81 -7.00
CA ALA A 45 -0.03 4.82 -7.07
C ALA A 45 -0.44 4.30 -5.70
N PHE A 46 0.54 3.96 -4.86
CA PHE A 46 0.28 3.27 -3.60
C PHE A 46 -0.54 4.08 -2.60
N PRO A 47 -0.24 5.35 -2.29
CA PRO A 47 -1.09 6.18 -1.43
C PRO A 47 -2.54 6.27 -1.90
N ILE A 48 -2.77 6.28 -3.21
CA ILE A 48 -4.13 6.31 -3.76
C ILE A 48 -4.84 4.98 -3.47
N PHE A 49 -4.17 3.83 -3.68
CA PHE A 49 -4.75 2.52 -3.37
C PHE A 49 -4.98 2.33 -1.87
N ALA A 50 -4.04 2.73 -1.02
CA ALA A 50 -4.19 2.69 0.44
C ALA A 50 -5.35 3.56 0.94
N PHE A 51 -5.53 4.75 0.34
CA PHE A 51 -6.68 5.60 0.61
C PHE A 51 -7.99 4.91 0.23
N PHE A 52 -8.07 4.33 -0.98
CA PHE A 52 -9.27 3.58 -1.40
C PHE A 52 -9.52 2.33 -0.59
N LEU A 53 -8.48 1.71 -0.05
CA LEU A 53 -8.62 0.57 0.87
C LEU A 53 -9.36 0.98 2.15
N GLY A 54 -8.93 2.08 2.78
CA GLY A 54 -9.57 2.62 3.97
C GLY A 54 -11.03 3.04 3.72
N GLU A 55 -11.28 3.70 2.61
CA GLU A 55 -12.65 4.04 2.18
C GLU A 55 -13.49 2.78 1.89
N GLY A 56 -12.92 1.83 1.14
CA GLY A 56 -13.57 0.57 0.79
C GLY A 56 -13.94 -0.24 2.01
N PHE A 57 -13.09 -0.29 3.03
CA PHE A 57 -13.36 -0.98 4.28
C PHE A 57 -14.60 -0.43 5.00
N ARG A 58 -14.80 0.89 4.97
CA ARG A 58 -15.95 1.55 5.59
C ARG A 58 -17.26 1.23 4.88
N PHE A 59 -17.25 1.24 3.55
CA PHE A 59 -18.46 1.12 2.74
C PHE A 59 -18.78 -0.30 2.29
N THR A 60 -17.86 -1.27 2.51
CA THR A 60 -18.10 -2.65 2.08
C THR A 60 -19.07 -3.36 3.03
N HIS A 61 -20.04 -4.05 2.46
CA HIS A 61 -20.98 -4.87 3.22
C HIS A 61 -20.31 -6.16 3.76
N SER A 62 -19.39 -6.74 3.00
CA SER A 62 -18.70 -7.98 3.39
C SER A 62 -17.18 -7.82 3.34
N ARG A 63 -16.56 -7.55 4.51
CA ARG A 63 -15.10 -7.44 4.67
C ARG A 63 -14.37 -8.71 4.31
N ARG A 64 -14.99 -9.87 4.62
CA ARG A 64 -14.44 -11.18 4.26
C ARG A 64 -14.31 -11.34 2.73
N GLN A 65 -15.35 -10.98 1.97
CA GLN A 65 -15.29 -11.03 0.51
C GLN A 65 -14.27 -10.03 -0.05
N TYR A 66 -14.14 -8.87 0.58
CA TYR A 66 -13.14 -7.89 0.17
C TYR A 66 -11.72 -8.44 0.37
N LEU A 67 -11.43 -9.02 1.54
CA LEU A 67 -10.14 -9.67 1.80
C LEU A 67 -9.89 -10.84 0.83
N LEU A 68 -10.88 -11.70 0.62
CA LEU A 68 -10.76 -12.83 -0.30
C LEU A 68 -10.42 -12.38 -1.73
N ARG A 69 -11.04 -11.30 -2.21
CA ARG A 69 -10.70 -10.73 -3.52
C ARG A 69 -9.26 -10.22 -3.56
N LEU A 70 -8.81 -9.49 -2.53
CA LEU A 70 -7.43 -9.01 -2.47
C LEU A 70 -6.43 -10.17 -2.48
N VAL A 71 -6.65 -11.20 -1.65
CA VAL A 71 -5.79 -12.38 -1.60
C VAL A 71 -5.80 -13.15 -2.92
N LEU A 72 -6.98 -13.34 -3.53
CA LEU A 72 -7.08 -14.02 -4.82
C LEU A 72 -6.30 -13.28 -5.90
N PHE A 73 -6.47 -11.96 -5.98
CA PHE A 73 -5.73 -11.15 -6.95
C PHE A 73 -4.24 -11.07 -6.61
N ALA A 74 -3.85 -11.07 -5.33
CA ALA A 74 -2.46 -11.15 -4.92
C ALA A 74 -1.80 -12.44 -5.45
N LEU A 75 -2.46 -13.58 -5.24
CA LEU A 75 -1.98 -14.88 -5.73
C LEU A 75 -1.91 -14.93 -7.27
N LEU A 76 -2.94 -14.45 -7.96
CA LEU A 76 -2.95 -14.43 -9.43
C LEU A 76 -1.87 -13.49 -10.00
N SER A 77 -1.62 -12.38 -9.33
CA SER A 77 -0.62 -11.38 -9.76
C SER A 77 0.81 -11.78 -9.40
N GLU A 78 1.00 -12.75 -8.51
CA GLU A 78 2.33 -13.15 -8.05
C GLU A 78 3.19 -13.72 -9.18
N LEU A 79 2.63 -14.59 -10.00
CA LEU A 79 3.36 -15.21 -11.12
C LEU A 79 3.85 -14.17 -12.14
N PRO A 80 2.97 -13.30 -12.71
CA PRO A 80 3.43 -12.29 -13.66
C PRO A 80 4.34 -11.25 -13.00
N PHE A 81 4.12 -10.90 -11.73
CA PHE A 81 4.97 -9.98 -10.99
C PHE A 81 6.38 -10.54 -10.83
N ASN A 82 6.52 -11.78 -10.35
CA ASN A 82 7.81 -12.43 -10.18
C ASN A 82 8.57 -12.56 -11.49
N GLN A 83 7.87 -12.97 -12.56
CA GLN A 83 8.47 -13.07 -13.88
C GLN A 83 8.95 -11.71 -14.40
N MET A 84 8.16 -10.66 -14.17
CA MET A 84 8.48 -9.32 -14.64
C MET A 84 9.66 -8.71 -13.87
N VAL A 85 9.69 -8.87 -12.54
CA VAL A 85 10.65 -8.19 -11.66
C VAL A 85 11.93 -9.00 -11.48
N TYR A 86 11.80 -10.32 -11.30
CA TYR A 86 12.91 -11.21 -10.93
C TYR A 86 13.32 -12.17 -12.05
N GLY A 87 12.60 -12.20 -13.17
CA GLY A 87 12.84 -13.15 -14.26
C GLY A 87 12.61 -14.62 -13.86
N ARG A 88 11.87 -14.88 -12.79
CA ARG A 88 11.58 -16.19 -12.21
C ARG A 88 10.09 -16.32 -11.92
N TRP A 89 9.57 -17.56 -12.00
CA TRP A 89 8.16 -17.81 -11.69
C TRP A 89 7.83 -17.76 -10.19
N ILE A 90 8.82 -18.06 -9.35
CA ILE A 90 8.70 -18.03 -7.89
C ILE A 90 9.92 -17.27 -7.35
N ALA A 91 9.67 -16.17 -6.65
CA ALA A 91 10.69 -15.35 -6.01
C ALA A 91 10.23 -15.00 -4.58
N PRO A 92 10.72 -15.72 -3.56
CA PRO A 92 10.35 -15.45 -2.16
C PRO A 92 10.97 -14.16 -1.60
N SER A 93 11.86 -13.52 -2.37
CA SER A 93 12.57 -12.29 -1.98
C SER A 93 11.71 -11.03 -1.96
N GLY A 94 10.55 -11.06 -2.61
CA GLY A 94 9.63 -9.92 -2.59
C GLY A 94 8.25 -10.31 -3.11
N GLN A 95 7.22 -9.76 -2.49
CA GLN A 95 5.82 -10.03 -2.79
C GLN A 95 5.15 -8.80 -3.39
N ASN A 96 4.16 -9.00 -4.25
CA ASN A 96 3.45 -7.88 -4.88
C ASN A 96 2.66 -7.01 -3.88
N VAL A 97 2.33 -5.80 -4.28
CA VAL A 97 1.65 -4.77 -3.48
C VAL A 97 0.29 -5.18 -2.92
N LEU A 98 -0.39 -6.14 -3.54
CA LEU A 98 -1.71 -6.58 -3.07
C LEU A 98 -1.63 -7.32 -1.74
N TRP A 99 -0.49 -7.96 -1.43
CA TRP A 99 -0.23 -8.53 -0.10
C TRP A 99 -0.14 -7.45 0.97
N THR A 100 0.55 -6.32 0.69
CA THR A 100 0.57 -5.18 1.59
C THR A 100 -0.83 -4.64 1.87
N LEU A 101 -1.66 -4.52 0.82
CA LEU A 101 -3.05 -4.07 0.96
C LEU A 101 -3.91 -5.08 1.73
N ALA A 102 -3.72 -6.39 1.52
CA ALA A 102 -4.43 -7.42 2.27
C ALA A 102 -4.08 -7.38 3.77
N LEU A 103 -2.79 -7.25 4.11
CA LEU A 103 -2.34 -7.07 5.49
C LEU A 103 -2.85 -5.75 6.08
N GLY A 104 -2.87 -4.67 5.31
CA GLY A 104 -3.47 -3.40 5.69
C GLY A 104 -4.95 -3.52 6.03
N LEU A 105 -5.71 -4.28 5.22
CA LEU A 105 -7.12 -4.56 5.49
C LEU A 105 -7.31 -5.38 6.79
N CYS A 106 -6.45 -6.37 7.03
CA CYS A 106 -6.44 -7.15 8.27
C CYS A 106 -6.13 -6.26 9.48
N ALA A 107 -5.11 -5.41 9.38
CA ALA A 107 -4.72 -4.48 10.45
C ALA A 107 -5.86 -3.52 10.80
N ILE A 108 -6.53 -2.93 9.80
CA ILE A 108 -7.71 -2.09 10.01
C ILE A 108 -8.83 -2.88 10.71
N ALA A 109 -9.07 -4.14 10.30
CA ALA A 109 -10.08 -4.98 10.93
C ALA A 109 -9.76 -5.31 12.38
N CYS A 110 -8.48 -5.45 12.75
CA CYS A 110 -8.04 -5.63 14.12
C CYS A 110 -8.28 -4.35 14.94
N VAL A 111 -7.82 -3.19 14.47
CA VAL A 111 -8.02 -1.90 15.16
C VAL A 111 -9.51 -1.60 15.37
N GLN A 112 -10.36 -1.92 14.39
CA GLN A 112 -11.79 -1.71 14.54
C GLN A 112 -12.44 -2.61 15.61
N ARG A 113 -11.87 -3.80 15.89
CA ARG A 113 -12.36 -4.69 16.94
C ARG A 113 -11.85 -4.33 18.33
N ALA A 114 -10.83 -3.47 18.41
CA ALA A 114 -10.30 -3.03 19.68
C ALA A 114 -11.38 -2.23 20.43
N PRO A 115 -11.71 -2.59 21.70
CA PRO A 115 -12.62 -1.80 22.52
C PRO A 115 -12.04 -0.42 22.81
N SER A 116 -12.90 0.56 23.01
CA SER A 116 -12.50 1.94 23.37
C SER A 116 -11.86 2.00 24.76
N GLU A 117 -12.27 1.11 25.67
CA GLU A 117 -11.71 1.04 27.00
C GLU A 117 -10.32 0.34 26.98
N PRO A 118 -9.30 0.96 27.60
CA PRO A 118 -7.99 0.35 27.70
C PRO A 118 -8.03 -0.90 28.57
N GLY A 119 -7.42 -2.00 28.08
CA GLY A 119 -7.39 -3.27 28.80
C GLY A 119 -6.70 -4.36 27.99
N LEU A 120 -6.61 -5.56 28.55
CA LEU A 120 -5.97 -6.70 27.88
C LEU A 120 -6.57 -7.01 26.52
N HIS A 121 -7.87 -6.83 26.37
CA HIS A 121 -8.58 -7.11 25.12
C HIS A 121 -8.27 -6.07 24.04
N SER A 122 -8.17 -4.80 24.37
CA SER A 122 -7.71 -3.76 23.43
C SER A 122 -6.24 -3.98 23.05
N LEU A 123 -5.39 -4.30 24.03
CA LEU A 123 -3.98 -4.60 23.79
C LEU A 123 -3.81 -5.77 22.80
N PHE A 124 -4.59 -6.84 22.95
CA PHE A 124 -4.57 -7.97 22.01
C PHE A 124 -4.83 -7.53 20.56
N TRP A 125 -5.86 -6.73 20.32
CA TRP A 125 -6.19 -6.29 18.96
C TRP A 125 -5.15 -5.31 18.38
N TYR A 126 -4.61 -4.41 19.18
CA TYR A 126 -3.52 -3.54 18.74
C TYR A 126 -2.23 -4.32 18.47
N SER A 127 -1.91 -5.32 19.29
CA SER A 127 -0.79 -6.21 19.04
C SER A 127 -0.98 -7.04 17.75
N ALA A 128 -2.21 -7.49 17.48
CA ALA A 128 -2.52 -8.17 16.22
C ALA A 128 -2.37 -7.24 15.00
N ALA A 129 -2.75 -5.99 15.12
CA ALA A 129 -2.53 -4.98 14.05
C ALA A 129 -1.03 -4.71 13.84
N ALA A 130 -0.25 -4.59 14.92
CA ALA A 130 1.21 -4.48 14.85
C ALA A 130 1.85 -5.74 14.24
N GLY A 131 1.29 -6.92 14.54
CA GLY A 131 1.67 -8.19 13.91
C GLY A 131 1.49 -8.18 12.39
N CYS A 132 0.42 -7.54 11.88
CA CYS A 132 0.24 -7.38 10.42
C CYS A 132 1.35 -6.50 9.80
N CYS A 133 1.78 -5.43 10.50
CA CYS A 133 2.91 -4.61 10.06
C CYS A 133 4.20 -5.42 10.02
N LEU A 134 4.47 -6.19 11.08
CA LEU A 134 5.64 -7.05 11.17
C LEU A 134 5.64 -8.13 10.08
N LEU A 135 4.49 -8.76 9.83
CA LEU A 135 4.34 -9.74 8.74
C LEU A 135 4.61 -9.10 7.37
N GLY A 136 4.13 -7.88 7.13
CA GLY A 136 4.43 -7.16 5.90
C GLY A 136 5.94 -6.99 5.67
N GLN A 137 6.68 -6.69 6.73
CA GLN A 137 8.14 -6.56 6.68
C GLN A 137 8.83 -7.91 6.50
N LEU A 138 8.45 -8.93 7.27
CA LEU A 138 9.07 -10.26 7.24
C LEU A 138 8.81 -11.01 5.93
N LEU A 139 7.64 -10.83 5.34
CA LEU A 139 7.28 -11.42 4.05
C LEU A 139 7.83 -10.62 2.86
N HIS A 140 8.55 -9.54 3.10
CA HIS A 140 9.11 -8.67 2.06
C HIS A 140 8.03 -8.21 1.06
N THR A 141 6.85 -7.82 1.57
CA THR A 141 5.80 -7.27 0.71
C THR A 141 6.22 -5.90 0.19
N ASP A 142 5.78 -5.53 -1.01
CA ASP A 142 6.05 -4.20 -1.56
C ASP A 142 5.54 -3.13 -0.58
N TYR A 143 6.37 -2.18 -0.18
CA TYR A 143 6.18 -1.21 0.91
C TYR A 143 6.20 -1.77 2.35
N GLY A 144 6.27 -3.06 2.60
CA GLY A 144 6.48 -3.67 3.91
C GLY A 144 5.57 -3.11 5.02
N ALA A 145 6.13 -2.92 6.21
CA ALA A 145 5.42 -2.35 7.37
C ALA A 145 4.89 -0.93 7.11
N PHE A 146 5.63 -0.10 6.37
CA PHE A 146 5.23 1.29 6.07
C PHE A 146 3.95 1.36 5.25
N GLY A 147 3.76 0.42 4.31
CA GLY A 147 2.54 0.33 3.52
C GLY A 147 1.32 -0.03 4.39
N VAL A 148 1.48 -0.98 5.32
CA VAL A 148 0.42 -1.35 6.27
C VAL A 148 0.09 -0.17 7.21
N LEU A 149 1.10 0.53 7.70
CA LEU A 149 0.92 1.73 8.54
C LEU A 149 0.19 2.85 7.78
N LEU A 150 0.48 3.06 6.50
CA LEU A 150 -0.25 4.04 5.70
C LEU A 150 -1.74 3.69 5.57
N CYS A 151 -2.07 2.40 5.40
CA CYS A 151 -3.46 1.94 5.39
C CYS A 151 -4.17 2.25 6.72
N LEU A 152 -3.50 1.99 7.86
CA LEU A 152 -4.01 2.33 9.19
C LEU A 152 -4.16 3.83 9.37
N LEU A 153 -3.22 4.62 8.89
CA LEU A 153 -3.25 6.08 8.98
C LEU A 153 -4.45 6.65 8.20
N PHE A 154 -4.69 6.17 6.97
CA PHE A 154 -5.87 6.57 6.21
C PHE A 154 -7.18 6.15 6.87
N TYR A 155 -7.21 5.01 7.54
CA TYR A 155 -8.37 4.58 8.31
C TYR A 155 -8.58 5.45 9.56
N GLY A 156 -7.53 5.71 10.34
CA GLY A 156 -7.62 6.49 11.58
C GLY A 156 -7.92 7.98 11.38
N THR A 157 -7.53 8.53 10.23
CA THR A 157 -7.77 9.94 9.88
C THR A 157 -9.09 10.17 9.13
N GLN A 158 -10.00 9.19 9.11
CA GLN A 158 -11.30 9.34 8.45
C GLN A 158 -12.08 10.54 9.00
N GLY A 159 -12.61 11.36 8.10
CA GLY A 159 -13.33 12.59 8.47
C GLY A 159 -12.46 13.84 8.55
N LEU A 160 -11.14 13.73 8.60
CA LEU A 160 -10.26 14.91 8.57
C LEU A 160 -10.16 15.48 7.15
N PRO A 161 -10.35 16.81 6.98
CA PRO A 161 -10.17 17.46 5.69
C PRO A 161 -8.69 17.38 5.27
N GLY A 162 -8.45 17.19 3.99
CA GLY A 162 -7.08 17.17 3.45
C GLY A 162 -6.26 15.92 3.80
N ARG A 163 -6.80 14.93 4.50
CA ARG A 163 -6.08 13.70 4.91
C ARG A 163 -5.36 12.99 3.77
N PHE A 164 -5.96 13.00 2.58
CA PHE A 164 -5.34 12.38 1.40
C PHE A 164 -3.99 13.02 1.07
N TRP A 165 -3.93 14.36 1.08
CA TRP A 165 -2.72 15.09 0.78
C TRP A 165 -1.69 15.01 1.91
N ILE A 166 -2.15 15.07 3.16
CA ILE A 166 -1.26 15.02 4.33
C ILE A 166 -0.64 13.62 4.46
N CYS A 167 -1.45 12.58 4.57
CA CYS A 167 -0.95 11.21 4.76
C CYS A 167 -0.18 10.71 3.54
N GLY A 168 -0.71 10.95 2.34
CA GLY A 168 -0.03 10.57 1.10
C GLY A 168 1.25 11.35 0.89
N GLY A 169 1.26 12.66 1.19
CA GLY A 169 2.44 13.51 1.06
C GLY A 169 3.55 13.12 2.04
N ILE A 170 3.24 12.84 3.30
CA ILE A 170 4.21 12.35 4.29
C ILE A 170 4.81 11.03 3.83
N PHE A 171 3.99 10.09 3.38
CA PHE A 171 4.46 8.80 2.88
C PHE A 171 5.41 8.95 1.69
N LEU A 172 5.03 9.76 0.70
CA LEU A 172 5.89 10.03 -0.46
C LEU A 172 7.19 10.71 -0.07
N LEU A 173 7.13 11.67 0.86
CA LEU A 173 8.32 12.32 1.38
C LEU A 173 9.26 11.31 2.04
N MET A 174 8.74 10.38 2.82
CA MET A 174 9.53 9.30 3.43
C MET A 174 10.15 8.39 2.36
N CYS A 175 9.38 7.97 1.35
CA CYS A 175 9.90 7.15 0.26
C CYS A 175 11.01 7.86 -0.50
N TYR A 176 10.82 9.14 -0.83
CA TYR A 176 11.84 9.91 -1.57
C TYR A 176 13.06 10.23 -0.70
N ALA A 177 12.86 10.60 0.58
CA ALA A 177 13.96 10.82 1.50
C ALA A 177 14.81 9.56 1.65
N PHE A 178 14.19 8.40 1.82
CA PHE A 178 14.91 7.14 1.88
C PHE A 178 15.71 6.89 0.61
N GLN A 179 15.10 7.07 -0.55
CA GLN A 179 15.75 6.83 -1.82
C GLN A 179 16.91 7.79 -2.13
N PHE A 180 16.73 9.09 -1.89
CA PHE A 180 17.72 10.10 -2.28
C PHE A 180 18.78 10.35 -1.20
N VAL A 181 18.43 10.16 0.08
CA VAL A 181 19.35 10.43 1.19
C VAL A 181 20.17 9.21 1.57
N PHE A 182 19.51 8.04 1.68
CA PHE A 182 20.17 6.81 2.15
C PHE A 182 20.77 5.96 1.03
N LEU A 183 20.30 6.12 -0.21
CA LEU A 183 20.77 5.35 -1.37
C LEU A 183 21.10 6.25 -2.57
N PRO A 184 21.94 7.29 -2.42
CA PRO A 184 22.29 8.17 -3.53
C PRO A 184 23.06 7.38 -4.59
N GLY A 185 22.50 7.29 -5.80
CA GLY A 185 23.16 6.69 -6.96
C GLY A 185 23.07 5.17 -7.08
N ILE A 186 22.39 4.49 -6.17
CA ILE A 186 22.06 3.07 -6.35
C ILE A 186 20.70 3.02 -7.05
N PRO A 187 20.62 2.51 -8.30
CA PRO A 187 19.32 2.10 -8.83
C PRO A 187 18.82 1.02 -7.87
N ILE A 188 17.77 1.31 -7.12
CA ILE A 188 17.26 0.39 -6.11
C ILE A 188 16.77 -0.83 -6.88
N PRO A 189 17.42 -2.00 -6.78
CA PRO A 189 16.74 -3.23 -7.13
C PRO A 189 15.51 -3.31 -6.23
N LEU A 190 14.37 -3.70 -6.75
CA LEU A 190 13.15 -3.93 -5.96
C LEU A 190 13.43 -4.80 -4.71
N GLU A 191 14.48 -5.60 -4.75
CA GLU A 191 15.02 -6.42 -3.67
C GLU A 191 15.48 -5.64 -2.42
N ALA A 192 15.84 -4.36 -2.56
CA ALA A 192 16.33 -3.55 -1.43
C ALA A 192 15.24 -2.72 -0.74
N LEU A 193 14.01 -2.72 -1.25
CA LEU A 193 12.84 -2.05 -0.66
C LEU A 193 11.83 -3.06 -0.10
N ALA A 194 12.12 -4.33 -0.23
CA ALA A 194 11.35 -5.42 0.35
C ALA A 194 11.81 -5.76 1.76
#